data_0e8f6f28b65101ea1ecd50976e13a56a
#
_entry.id   0e8f6f28b65101ea1ecd50976e13a56a
#
_cell.length_a   1.000
_cell.length_b   1.000
_cell.length_c   1.000
_cell.angle_alpha   90.00
_cell.angle_beta   90.00
_cell.angle_gamma   90.00
#
_symmetry.space_group_name_H-M   'P 1'
#
loop_
_entity.id
_entity.type
_entity.pdbx_description
1 polymer ?
#
loop_
_entity_poly.entity_id
_entity_poly.type
_entity_poly.pdbx_seq_one_letter_code
_entity_poly.pdbx_strand_id
1 'polypeptide(L)'
;QTGISTIDGMNTLIRGQKLPIFSGSGLPHNELALQITKQAKVRDSNEPFAVVFCAIGITNDEARQFITDFERTGALERCVVFLNLANDPSIERIIIPRMALSTAEYLAYELGYHVLTIITDMTNYCEALLEIGSAREEVPGRRGYPGYLYTDLASIYERAGIIKNKKGSVTLLPILTMPSDDKTHPVPDLTGYITEGQIFVSRPLFNRNIYPPIDVLPSLSRLMNQGIGKGKTREDHKPLFNQLYSAYAEGLELRGLINIVGKEALSKRDQRFLDFADSFEKRFVSQARNENRTIEQTLDIGWECLSTIPEDDLSRVPDNILKKYHRREEPDSG
;
A
#
# COMPACT_ATOMS: atom_id res chain seq x y z
N GLN A 1 -1.02 -3.70 10.93
CA GLN A 1 0.14 -4.35 10.28
C GLN A 1 -0.35 -5.15 9.10
N THR A 2 0.20 -4.89 7.92
CA THR A 2 -0.16 -5.59 6.66
C THR A 2 0.75 -6.79 6.38
N GLY A 3 1.92 -6.83 7.02
CA GLY A 3 2.98 -7.82 6.79
C GLY A 3 3.82 -7.54 5.55
N ILE A 4 3.64 -6.38 4.92
CA ILE A 4 4.41 -5.90 3.77
C ILE A 4 5.36 -4.79 4.23
N SER A 5 6.67 -5.02 4.12
CA SER A 5 7.69 -4.10 4.65
C SER A 5 7.57 -2.68 4.12
N THR A 6 7.31 -2.50 2.82
CA THR A 6 7.16 -1.18 2.20
C THR A 6 5.91 -0.43 2.67
N ILE A 7 4.86 -1.15 3.07
CA ILE A 7 3.67 -0.54 3.65
C ILE A 7 3.92 -0.27 5.13
N ASP A 8 4.24 -1.29 5.91
CA ASP A 8 4.34 -1.18 7.36
C ASP A 8 5.52 -0.30 7.81
N GLY A 9 6.66 -0.36 7.12
CA GLY A 9 7.86 0.41 7.43
C GLY A 9 7.92 1.81 6.83
N MET A 10 7.39 2.01 5.63
CA MET A 10 7.55 3.26 4.87
C MET A 10 6.25 4.05 4.69
N ASN A 11 5.09 3.40 4.79
CA ASN A 11 3.77 3.99 4.57
C ASN A 11 2.75 3.43 5.56
N THR A 12 3.09 3.38 6.84
CA THR A 12 2.33 2.70 7.89
C THR A 12 0.85 3.05 7.84
N LEU A 13 0.02 2.00 7.72
CA LEU A 13 -1.42 2.10 7.75
C LEU A 13 -1.91 2.17 9.20
N ILE A 14 -2.75 3.14 9.51
CA ILE A 14 -3.34 3.28 10.84
C ILE A 14 -4.84 2.94 10.82
N ARG A 15 -5.38 2.61 12.00
CA ARG A 15 -6.83 2.32 12.15
C ARG A 15 -7.68 3.51 11.71
N GLY A 16 -8.71 3.25 10.93
CA GLY A 16 -9.64 4.26 10.44
C GLY A 16 -9.15 5.08 9.26
N GLN A 17 -7.94 4.80 8.74
CA GLN A 17 -7.37 5.47 7.58
C GLN A 17 -7.93 4.92 6.28
N LYS A 18 -8.03 5.77 5.27
CA LYS A 18 -8.24 5.41 3.87
C LYS A 18 -6.94 5.67 3.08
N LEU A 19 -6.28 4.59 2.68
CA LEU A 19 -4.99 4.63 2.00
C LEU A 19 -5.07 3.84 0.68
N PRO A 20 -5.23 4.48 -0.47
CA PRO A 20 -5.39 3.80 -1.74
C PRO A 20 -4.08 3.22 -2.27
N ILE A 21 -4.20 2.16 -3.07
CA ILE A 21 -3.12 1.58 -3.86
C ILE A 21 -3.38 1.91 -5.32
N PHE A 22 -2.48 2.70 -5.90
CA PHE A 22 -2.50 3.08 -7.31
C PHE A 22 -1.65 2.10 -8.11
N SER A 23 -2.31 1.31 -8.96
CA SER A 23 -1.67 0.30 -9.78
C SER A 23 -1.77 0.64 -11.26
N GLY A 24 -1.19 -0.18 -12.12
CA GLY A 24 -1.32 -0.14 -13.57
C GLY A 24 -1.87 -1.47 -14.10
N SER A 25 -2.38 -1.46 -15.32
CA SER A 25 -2.87 -2.67 -15.97
C SER A 25 -1.76 -3.74 -16.05
N GLY A 26 -2.08 -4.98 -15.66
CA GLY A 26 -1.15 -6.11 -15.66
C GLY A 26 -0.12 -6.10 -14.53
N LEU A 27 -0.20 -5.18 -13.57
CA LEU A 27 0.62 -5.20 -12.36
C LEU A 27 -0.05 -6.06 -11.27
N PRO A 28 0.72 -6.63 -10.31
CA PRO A 28 0.26 -7.67 -9.39
C PRO A 28 -0.52 -7.12 -8.19
N HIS A 29 -1.45 -6.19 -8.41
CA HIS A 29 -2.24 -5.60 -7.32
C HIS A 29 -3.22 -6.58 -6.70
N ASN A 30 -3.75 -7.54 -7.47
CA ASN A 30 -4.65 -8.58 -6.96
C ASN A 30 -3.89 -9.55 -6.04
N GLU A 31 -2.66 -9.97 -6.41
CA GLU A 31 -1.82 -10.79 -5.54
C GLU A 31 -1.43 -10.04 -4.26
N LEU A 32 -1.14 -8.74 -4.36
CA LEU A 32 -0.85 -7.91 -3.18
C LEU A 32 -2.09 -7.80 -2.27
N ALA A 33 -3.27 -7.58 -2.84
CA ALA A 33 -4.53 -7.55 -2.08
C ALA A 33 -4.80 -8.87 -1.36
N LEU A 34 -4.59 -10.00 -2.04
CA LEU A 34 -4.69 -11.34 -1.45
C LEU A 34 -3.69 -11.53 -0.30
N GLN A 35 -2.44 -11.15 -0.50
CA GLN A 35 -1.40 -11.29 0.50
C GLN A 35 -1.74 -10.47 1.75
N ILE A 36 -2.18 -9.23 1.61
CA ILE A 36 -2.61 -8.39 2.73
C ILE A 36 -3.82 -9.01 3.44
N THR A 37 -4.83 -9.49 2.70
CA THR A 37 -6.02 -10.12 3.27
C THR A 37 -5.68 -11.31 4.16
N LYS A 38 -4.73 -12.14 3.73
CA LYS A 38 -4.30 -13.34 4.47
C LYS A 38 -3.55 -13.02 5.75
N GLN A 39 -2.72 -11.98 5.77
CA GLN A 39 -1.74 -11.77 6.82
C GLN A 39 -1.95 -10.52 7.67
N ALA A 40 -2.83 -9.60 7.25
CA ALA A 40 -3.13 -8.40 8.02
C ALA A 40 -3.68 -8.71 9.41
N LYS A 41 -3.25 -7.93 10.38
CA LYS A 41 -3.69 -8.04 11.78
C LYS A 41 -3.54 -6.71 12.51
N VAL A 42 -4.27 -6.58 13.62
CA VAL A 42 -4.00 -5.53 14.61
C VAL A 42 -2.74 -5.92 15.38
N ARG A 43 -1.79 -5.00 15.48
CA ARG A 43 -0.55 -5.26 16.19
C ARG A 43 -0.79 -5.36 17.70
N ASP A 44 -0.12 -6.34 18.34
CA ASP A 44 -0.04 -6.52 19.80
C ASP A 44 -1.39 -6.42 20.54
N SER A 45 -2.46 -6.88 19.90
CA SER A 45 -3.82 -6.76 20.40
C SER A 45 -4.58 -8.08 20.21
N ASN A 46 -5.37 -8.43 21.24
CA ASN A 46 -6.38 -9.49 21.17
C ASN A 46 -7.75 -8.93 20.75
N GLU A 47 -7.80 -7.70 20.25
CA GLU A 47 -9.04 -7.09 19.79
C GLU A 47 -9.57 -7.84 18.55
N PRO A 48 -10.90 -7.99 18.42
CA PRO A 48 -11.48 -8.68 17.30
C PRO A 48 -11.14 -7.98 15.98
N PHE A 49 -10.65 -8.75 15.01
CA PHE A 49 -10.24 -8.28 13.71
C PHE A 49 -10.91 -9.06 12.59
N ALA A 50 -11.39 -8.37 11.57
CA ALA A 50 -11.98 -8.97 10.38
C ALA A 50 -11.53 -8.22 9.12
N VAL A 51 -11.60 -8.91 7.98
CA VAL A 51 -11.38 -8.33 6.67
C VAL A 51 -12.70 -8.37 5.89
N VAL A 52 -13.00 -7.30 5.18
CA VAL A 52 -14.05 -7.26 4.16
C VAL A 52 -13.37 -7.07 2.82
N PHE A 53 -13.41 -8.09 2.00
CA PHE A 53 -12.81 -8.08 0.67
C PHE A 53 -13.88 -7.91 -0.39
N CYS A 54 -13.74 -6.90 -1.26
CA CYS A 54 -14.67 -6.61 -2.32
C CYS A 54 -13.93 -6.49 -3.64
N ALA A 55 -14.23 -7.39 -4.60
CA ALA A 55 -13.66 -7.34 -5.94
C ALA A 55 -14.75 -6.99 -6.96
N ILE A 56 -14.48 -5.98 -7.80
CA ILE A 56 -15.43 -5.35 -8.71
C ILE A 56 -14.99 -5.55 -10.15
N GLY A 57 -15.86 -6.10 -10.99
CA GLY A 57 -15.62 -6.26 -12.42
C GLY A 57 -14.48 -7.21 -12.75
N ILE A 58 -14.24 -8.22 -11.93
CA ILE A 58 -13.20 -9.22 -12.13
C ILE A 58 -13.61 -10.33 -13.10
N THR A 59 -12.63 -10.99 -13.69
CA THR A 59 -12.87 -12.16 -14.53
C THR A 59 -13.27 -13.39 -13.71
N ASN A 60 -13.89 -14.38 -14.35
CA ASN A 60 -14.21 -15.65 -13.68
C ASN A 60 -12.97 -16.37 -13.15
N ASP A 61 -11.85 -16.27 -13.85
CA ASP A 61 -10.60 -16.91 -13.44
C ASP A 61 -10.01 -16.23 -12.20
N GLU A 62 -10.02 -14.89 -12.14
CA GLU A 62 -9.63 -14.15 -10.94
C GLU A 62 -10.54 -14.48 -9.74
N ALA A 63 -11.87 -14.56 -9.96
CA ALA A 63 -12.81 -14.94 -8.91
C ALA A 63 -12.52 -16.33 -8.35
N ARG A 64 -12.27 -17.31 -9.21
CA ARG A 64 -11.88 -18.66 -8.79
C ARG A 64 -10.55 -18.67 -8.03
N GLN A 65 -9.59 -17.90 -8.51
CA GLN A 65 -8.29 -17.75 -7.84
C GLN A 65 -8.46 -17.20 -6.43
N PHE A 66 -9.24 -16.12 -6.26
CA PHE A 66 -9.51 -15.53 -4.95
C PHE A 66 -10.16 -16.54 -3.99
N ILE A 67 -11.22 -17.22 -4.43
CA ILE A 67 -11.92 -18.22 -3.60
C ILE A 67 -10.97 -19.34 -3.21
N THR A 68 -10.28 -19.96 -4.19
CA THR A 68 -9.35 -21.07 -3.95
C THR A 68 -8.22 -20.66 -2.99
N ASP A 69 -7.67 -19.46 -3.15
CA ASP A 69 -6.60 -18.97 -2.28
C ASP A 69 -7.10 -18.68 -0.86
N PHE A 70 -8.31 -18.13 -0.69
CA PHE A 70 -8.89 -17.90 0.62
C PHE A 70 -9.24 -19.20 1.34
N GLU A 71 -9.80 -20.19 0.64
CA GLU A 71 -10.07 -21.53 1.19
C GLU A 71 -8.78 -22.22 1.61
N ARG A 72 -7.77 -22.27 0.71
CA ARG A 72 -6.49 -22.94 0.96
C ARG A 72 -5.73 -22.34 2.16
N THR A 73 -5.90 -21.05 2.42
CA THR A 73 -5.18 -20.34 3.48
C THR A 73 -5.97 -20.19 4.78
N GLY A 74 -7.24 -20.62 4.80
CA GLY A 74 -8.12 -20.41 5.95
C GLY A 74 -8.54 -18.95 6.17
N ALA A 75 -8.28 -18.06 5.21
CA ALA A 75 -8.61 -16.64 5.35
C ALA A 75 -10.11 -16.38 5.47
N LEU A 76 -10.96 -17.29 4.97
CA LEU A 76 -12.42 -17.18 5.07
C LEU A 76 -12.94 -17.18 6.52
N GLU A 77 -12.21 -17.72 7.48
CA GLU A 77 -12.62 -17.72 8.89
C GLU A 77 -12.76 -16.29 9.48
N ARG A 78 -12.09 -15.31 8.86
CA ARG A 78 -12.08 -13.90 9.30
C ARG A 78 -12.33 -12.90 8.17
N CYS A 79 -12.79 -13.38 7.01
CA CYS A 79 -13.00 -12.57 5.82
C CYS A 79 -14.43 -12.71 5.30
N VAL A 80 -15.10 -11.57 5.07
CA VAL A 80 -16.33 -11.52 4.29
C VAL A 80 -15.97 -11.11 2.87
N VAL A 81 -16.42 -11.88 1.88
CA VAL A 81 -16.03 -11.72 0.48
C VAL A 81 -17.23 -11.31 -0.37
N PHE A 82 -17.05 -10.23 -1.12
CA PHE A 82 -17.99 -9.73 -2.13
C PHE A 82 -17.31 -9.80 -3.50
N LEU A 83 -17.93 -10.46 -4.45
CA LEU A 83 -17.39 -10.61 -5.81
C LEU A 83 -18.44 -10.15 -6.82
N ASN A 84 -18.02 -9.28 -7.75
CA ASN A 84 -18.80 -8.89 -8.92
C ASN A 84 -17.97 -9.21 -10.17
N LEU A 85 -18.57 -9.94 -11.08
CA LEU A 85 -17.88 -10.40 -12.27
C LEU A 85 -17.93 -9.35 -13.41
N ALA A 86 -17.01 -9.44 -14.34
CA ALA A 86 -16.93 -8.55 -15.49
C ALA A 86 -18.16 -8.61 -16.41
N ASN A 87 -18.89 -9.74 -16.39
CA ASN A 87 -20.12 -9.94 -17.16
C ASN A 87 -21.40 -9.65 -16.36
N ASP A 88 -21.28 -9.26 -15.08
CA ASP A 88 -22.45 -8.82 -14.30
C ASP A 88 -22.92 -7.42 -14.75
N PRO A 89 -24.19 -7.07 -14.56
CA PRO A 89 -24.73 -5.76 -14.90
C PRO A 89 -23.98 -4.61 -14.20
N SER A 90 -23.79 -3.48 -14.89
CA SER A 90 -23.06 -2.31 -14.37
C SER A 90 -23.69 -1.73 -13.10
N ILE A 91 -25.00 -1.88 -12.92
CA ILE A 91 -25.69 -1.44 -11.70
C ILE A 91 -25.22 -2.23 -10.45
N GLU A 92 -24.90 -3.50 -10.59
CA GLU A 92 -24.39 -4.33 -9.49
C GLU A 92 -23.00 -3.87 -9.07
N ARG A 93 -22.15 -3.43 -10.02
CA ARG A 93 -20.83 -2.84 -9.74
C ARG A 93 -20.92 -1.60 -8.88
N ILE A 94 -21.97 -0.79 -9.06
CA ILE A 94 -22.18 0.42 -8.25
C ILE A 94 -22.68 0.08 -6.84
N ILE A 95 -23.45 -0.99 -6.68
CA ILE A 95 -24.04 -1.37 -5.40
C ILE A 95 -23.06 -2.11 -4.50
N ILE A 96 -22.23 -3.01 -5.06
CA ILE A 96 -21.41 -3.96 -4.30
C ILE A 96 -20.44 -3.30 -3.30
N PRO A 97 -19.68 -2.23 -3.61
CA PRO A 97 -18.80 -1.60 -2.63
C PRO A 97 -19.57 -0.97 -1.47
N ARG A 98 -20.80 -0.51 -1.71
CA ARG A 98 -21.68 0.04 -0.67
C ARG A 98 -22.17 -1.06 0.27
N MET A 99 -22.48 -2.26 -0.25
CA MET A 99 -22.86 -3.43 0.54
C MET A 99 -21.66 -3.90 1.40
N ALA A 100 -20.46 -3.98 0.80
CA ALA A 100 -19.24 -4.35 1.50
C ALA A 100 -18.96 -3.39 2.67
N LEU A 101 -19.05 -2.09 2.44
CA LEU A 101 -18.84 -1.07 3.47
C LEU A 101 -19.94 -1.10 4.55
N SER A 102 -21.20 -1.36 4.20
CA SER A 102 -22.28 -1.53 5.21
C SER A 102 -22.01 -2.73 6.11
N THR A 103 -21.47 -3.82 5.55
CA THR A 103 -21.04 -4.98 6.34
C THR A 103 -19.85 -4.61 7.24
N ALA A 104 -18.86 -3.89 6.71
CA ALA A 104 -17.72 -3.42 7.49
C ALA A 104 -18.14 -2.52 8.66
N GLU A 105 -19.05 -1.59 8.42
CA GLU A 105 -19.60 -0.70 9.46
C GLU A 105 -20.37 -1.47 10.53
N TYR A 106 -21.18 -2.45 10.15
CA TYR A 106 -21.89 -3.30 11.11
C TYR A 106 -20.91 -4.08 12.01
N LEU A 107 -19.92 -4.73 11.40
CA LEU A 107 -18.88 -5.44 12.15
C LEU A 107 -18.10 -4.49 13.09
N ALA A 108 -17.77 -3.30 12.62
CA ALA A 108 -16.97 -2.36 13.39
C ALA A 108 -17.79 -1.67 14.48
N TYR A 109 -18.92 -1.11 14.15
CA TYR A 109 -19.63 -0.18 15.03
C TYR A 109 -20.71 -0.84 15.89
N GLU A 110 -21.24 -1.99 15.48
CA GLU A 110 -22.17 -2.76 16.30
C GLU A 110 -21.50 -3.92 17.03
N LEU A 111 -20.56 -4.62 16.38
CA LEU A 111 -19.90 -5.77 16.98
C LEU A 111 -18.51 -5.45 17.58
N GLY A 112 -17.96 -4.26 17.33
CA GLY A 112 -16.71 -3.78 17.93
C GLY A 112 -15.43 -4.33 17.29
N TYR A 113 -15.49 -4.81 16.05
CA TYR A 113 -14.34 -5.30 15.30
C TYR A 113 -13.47 -4.16 14.76
N HIS A 114 -12.18 -4.39 14.64
CA HIS A 114 -11.33 -3.61 13.75
C HIS A 114 -11.39 -4.25 12.37
N VAL A 115 -11.97 -3.53 11.41
CA VAL A 115 -12.22 -4.06 10.06
C VAL A 115 -11.26 -3.43 9.08
N LEU A 116 -10.53 -4.26 8.33
CA LEU A 116 -9.81 -3.85 7.13
C LEU A 116 -10.68 -4.13 5.92
N THR A 117 -11.09 -3.09 5.22
CA THR A 117 -11.87 -3.21 3.99
C THR A 117 -10.96 -3.01 2.79
N ILE A 118 -10.87 -4.00 1.91
CA ILE A 118 -10.10 -3.94 0.66
C ILE A 118 -11.11 -3.95 -0.50
N ILE A 119 -11.07 -2.93 -1.34
CA ILE A 119 -11.94 -2.81 -2.50
C ILE A 119 -11.10 -2.70 -3.77
N THR A 120 -11.23 -3.65 -4.67
CA THR A 120 -10.53 -3.71 -5.97
C THR A 120 -11.54 -4.08 -7.08
N ASP A 121 -11.63 -3.47 -8.24
CA ASP A 121 -10.90 -2.31 -8.71
C ASP A 121 -11.84 -1.09 -8.76
N MET A 122 -11.43 -0.01 -8.13
CA MET A 122 -12.24 1.22 -8.11
C MET A 122 -12.32 1.90 -9.47
N THR A 123 -11.43 1.59 -10.40
CA THR A 123 -11.55 2.04 -11.79
C THR A 123 -12.73 1.36 -12.48
N ASN A 124 -12.92 0.05 -12.28
CA ASN A 124 -14.09 -0.66 -12.80
C ASN A 124 -15.41 -0.10 -12.22
N TYR A 125 -15.38 0.34 -10.96
CA TYR A 125 -16.51 1.05 -10.36
C TYR A 125 -16.80 2.37 -11.09
N CYS A 126 -15.78 3.18 -11.33
CA CYS A 126 -15.94 4.46 -12.03
C CYS A 126 -16.37 4.29 -13.50
N GLU A 127 -15.88 3.24 -14.18
CA GLU A 127 -16.35 2.89 -15.54
C GLU A 127 -17.84 2.51 -15.55
N ALA A 128 -18.32 1.81 -14.52
CA ALA A 128 -19.76 1.53 -14.40
C ALA A 128 -20.58 2.82 -14.20
N LEU A 129 -20.07 3.80 -13.45
CA LEU A 129 -20.72 5.12 -13.34
C LEU A 129 -20.74 5.85 -14.68
N LEU A 130 -19.64 5.81 -15.44
CA LEU A 130 -19.55 6.40 -16.77
C LEU A 130 -20.57 5.76 -17.73
N GLU A 131 -20.67 4.43 -17.74
CA GLU A 131 -21.62 3.69 -18.57
C GLU A 131 -23.07 4.06 -18.27
N ILE A 132 -23.45 4.09 -16.98
CA ILE A 132 -24.80 4.44 -16.56
C ILE A 132 -25.10 5.92 -16.83
N GLY A 133 -24.17 6.83 -16.56
CA GLY A 133 -24.33 8.26 -16.86
C GLY A 133 -24.53 8.51 -18.36
N SER A 134 -23.76 7.79 -19.20
CA SER A 134 -23.91 7.84 -20.64
C SER A 134 -25.28 7.31 -21.11
N ALA A 135 -25.74 6.19 -20.55
CA ALA A 135 -27.04 5.61 -20.88
C ALA A 135 -28.22 6.51 -20.45
N ARG A 136 -28.01 7.38 -19.45
CA ARG A 136 -28.98 8.38 -18.98
C ARG A 136 -28.87 9.73 -19.68
N GLU A 137 -27.96 9.87 -20.63
CA GLU A 137 -27.69 11.15 -21.32
C GLU A 137 -27.31 12.28 -20.34
N GLU A 138 -26.64 11.94 -19.25
CA GLU A 138 -26.16 12.92 -18.26
C GLU A 138 -25.07 13.80 -18.88
N VAL A 139 -25.03 15.08 -18.46
CA VAL A 139 -23.99 16.01 -18.93
C VAL A 139 -22.60 15.49 -18.48
N PRO A 140 -21.70 15.16 -19.42
CA PRO A 140 -20.42 14.60 -19.09
C PRO A 140 -19.49 15.64 -18.45
N GLY A 141 -18.75 15.21 -17.42
CA GLY A 141 -17.65 15.95 -16.85
C GLY A 141 -16.31 15.61 -17.51
N ARG A 142 -15.22 15.69 -16.75
CA ARG A 142 -13.86 15.42 -17.23
C ARG A 142 -13.73 14.00 -17.76
N ARG A 143 -13.22 13.83 -18.97
CA ARG A 143 -13.06 12.53 -19.69
C ARG A 143 -14.35 11.72 -19.82
N GLY A 144 -15.51 12.34 -19.82
CA GLY A 144 -16.79 11.67 -19.99
C GLY A 144 -17.40 11.13 -18.70
N TYR A 145 -16.70 11.15 -17.59
CA TYR A 145 -17.24 10.74 -16.29
C TYR A 145 -18.36 11.67 -15.83
N PRO A 146 -19.34 11.18 -15.02
CA PRO A 146 -20.36 12.04 -14.45
C PRO A 146 -19.77 13.19 -13.64
N GLY A 147 -20.40 14.36 -13.71
CA GLY A 147 -19.94 15.54 -12.98
C GLY A 147 -19.89 15.37 -11.45
N TYR A 148 -20.64 14.40 -10.92
CA TYR A 148 -20.68 14.04 -9.50
C TYR A 148 -19.66 12.96 -9.09
N LEU A 149 -18.73 12.54 -9.97
CA LEU A 149 -17.75 11.48 -9.67
C LEU A 149 -17.01 11.71 -8.34
N TYR A 150 -16.58 12.95 -8.08
CA TYR A 150 -15.92 13.30 -6.83
C TYR A 150 -16.79 13.01 -5.61
N THR A 151 -18.02 13.51 -5.61
CA THR A 151 -18.95 13.35 -4.49
C THR A 151 -19.32 11.88 -4.28
N ASP A 152 -19.44 11.13 -5.37
CA ASP A 152 -19.76 9.71 -5.31
C ASP A 152 -18.60 8.89 -4.71
N LEU A 153 -17.36 9.10 -5.17
CA LEU A 153 -16.16 8.49 -4.57
C LEU A 153 -15.99 8.90 -3.10
N ALA A 154 -16.20 10.18 -2.78
CA ALA A 154 -16.17 10.66 -1.41
C ALA A 154 -17.19 9.93 -0.52
N SER A 155 -18.41 9.70 -1.03
CA SER A 155 -19.44 8.97 -0.30
C SER A 155 -19.07 7.52 0.05
N ILE A 156 -18.14 6.94 -0.69
CA ILE A 156 -17.58 5.61 -0.43
C ILE A 156 -16.38 5.70 0.54
N TYR A 157 -15.40 6.53 0.21
CA TYR A 157 -14.15 6.58 0.95
C TYR A 157 -14.28 7.18 2.35
N GLU A 158 -15.16 8.17 2.53
CA GLU A 158 -15.42 8.80 3.83
C GLU A 158 -16.13 7.89 4.85
N ARG A 159 -16.53 6.68 4.46
CA ARG A 159 -17.08 5.66 5.37
C ARG A 159 -15.99 5.01 6.25
N ALA A 160 -14.72 5.12 5.86
CA ALA A 160 -13.60 4.71 6.72
C ALA A 160 -13.42 5.68 7.88
N GLY A 161 -13.17 5.16 9.07
CA GLY A 161 -12.94 6.00 10.24
C GLY A 161 -13.06 5.28 11.57
N ILE A 162 -12.98 6.07 12.63
CA ILE A 162 -13.21 5.70 14.01
C ILE A 162 -14.32 6.59 14.56
N ILE A 163 -15.41 6.00 15.04
CA ILE A 163 -16.51 6.74 15.61
C ILE A 163 -16.31 6.88 17.13
N LYS A 164 -16.48 8.11 17.63
CA LYS A 164 -16.41 8.38 19.07
C LYS A 164 -17.40 7.49 19.83
N ASN A 165 -16.93 6.88 20.92
CA ASN A 165 -17.70 5.95 21.78
C ASN A 165 -18.03 4.58 21.14
N LYS A 166 -17.50 4.25 19.97
CA LYS A 166 -17.51 2.89 19.42
C LYS A 166 -16.13 2.26 19.55
N LYS A 167 -16.09 0.94 19.79
CA LYS A 167 -14.81 0.21 20.01
C LYS A 167 -14.10 -0.12 18.71
N GLY A 168 -14.84 -0.37 17.64
CA GLY A 168 -14.32 -0.79 16.37
C GLY A 168 -13.84 0.36 15.48
N SER A 169 -13.28 -0.01 14.34
CA SER A 169 -12.84 0.93 13.29
C SER A 169 -13.01 0.32 11.90
N VAL A 170 -13.23 1.16 10.90
CA VAL A 170 -13.19 0.77 9.49
C VAL A 170 -11.97 1.41 8.86
N THR A 171 -11.01 0.59 8.45
CA THR A 171 -9.81 0.99 7.69
C THR A 171 -10.01 0.57 6.24
N LEU A 172 -9.72 1.45 5.29
CA LEU A 172 -10.01 1.22 3.88
C LEU A 172 -8.74 1.26 3.02
N LEU A 173 -8.54 0.20 2.24
CA LEU A 173 -7.55 0.09 1.17
C LEU A 173 -8.28 0.00 -0.17
N PRO A 174 -8.64 1.12 -0.81
CA PRO A 174 -9.16 1.08 -2.16
C PRO A 174 -8.01 0.87 -3.14
N ILE A 175 -8.17 -0.07 -4.04
CA ILE A 175 -7.19 -0.36 -5.11
C ILE A 175 -7.80 0.12 -6.42
N LEU A 176 -7.02 0.82 -7.22
CA LEU A 176 -7.42 1.28 -8.54
C LEU A 176 -6.33 1.06 -9.57
N THR A 177 -6.74 0.80 -10.79
CA THR A 177 -5.86 0.71 -11.96
C THR A 177 -5.85 2.05 -12.69
N MET A 178 -4.68 2.65 -12.83
CA MET A 178 -4.52 3.89 -13.60
C MET A 178 -4.52 3.57 -15.10
N PRO A 179 -5.50 4.07 -15.89
CA PRO A 179 -5.47 3.90 -17.33
C PRO A 179 -4.19 4.50 -17.93
N SER A 180 -3.46 3.71 -18.73
CA SER A 180 -2.18 4.11 -19.33
C SER A 180 -1.10 4.57 -18.33
N ASP A 181 -1.16 4.09 -17.09
CA ASP A 181 -0.30 4.53 -15.97
C ASP A 181 -0.37 6.06 -15.70
N ASP A 182 -1.46 6.72 -16.13
CA ASP A 182 -1.66 8.16 -16.03
C ASP A 182 -2.21 8.58 -14.67
N LYS A 183 -1.35 9.13 -13.83
CA LYS A 183 -1.71 9.67 -12.49
C LYS A 183 -2.67 10.85 -12.56
N THR A 184 -2.79 11.53 -13.71
CA THR A 184 -3.67 12.70 -13.90
C THR A 184 -5.06 12.32 -14.39
N HIS A 185 -5.31 11.01 -14.60
CA HIS A 185 -6.63 10.50 -14.92
C HIS A 185 -7.63 10.82 -13.79
N PRO A 186 -8.92 11.13 -14.07
CA PRO A 186 -9.89 11.53 -13.03
C PRO A 186 -9.98 10.59 -11.84
N VAL A 187 -9.89 9.27 -12.06
CA VAL A 187 -10.04 8.28 -10.99
C VAL A 187 -8.92 8.37 -9.96
N PRO A 188 -7.60 8.24 -10.30
CA PRO A 188 -6.53 8.42 -9.33
C PRO A 188 -6.44 9.86 -8.80
N ASP A 189 -6.65 10.87 -9.64
CA ASP A 189 -6.58 12.28 -9.26
C ASP A 189 -7.59 12.58 -8.15
N LEU A 190 -8.87 12.28 -8.35
CA LEU A 190 -9.91 12.53 -7.35
C LEU A 190 -9.73 11.66 -6.10
N THR A 191 -9.33 10.39 -6.26
CA THR A 191 -9.03 9.51 -5.13
C THR A 191 -7.92 10.09 -4.24
N GLY A 192 -6.86 10.64 -4.83
CA GLY A 192 -5.76 11.27 -4.10
C GLY A 192 -6.17 12.51 -3.29
N TYR A 193 -7.19 13.25 -3.74
CA TYR A 193 -7.76 14.38 -2.98
C TYR A 193 -8.59 13.95 -1.77
N ILE A 194 -9.32 12.84 -1.89
CA ILE A 194 -10.25 12.38 -0.84
C ILE A 194 -9.51 11.62 0.28
N THR A 195 -8.41 10.95 -0.04
CA THR A 195 -7.74 10.00 0.86
C THR A 195 -6.53 10.59 1.58
N GLU A 196 -6.01 9.88 2.61
CA GLU A 196 -4.88 10.35 3.42
C GLU A 196 -3.52 9.86 2.92
N GLY A 197 -3.32 9.84 1.62
CA GLY A 197 -2.08 9.44 0.96
C GLY A 197 -2.34 8.48 -0.19
N GLN A 198 -1.30 7.81 -0.64
CA GLN A 198 -1.36 6.80 -1.71
C GLN A 198 -0.13 5.91 -1.69
N ILE A 199 -0.30 4.67 -2.15
CA ILE A 199 0.77 3.71 -2.42
C ILE A 199 0.83 3.49 -3.92
N PHE A 200 2.00 3.64 -4.54
CA PHE A 200 2.18 3.40 -5.98
C PHE A 200 2.80 2.04 -6.24
N VAL A 201 2.17 1.27 -7.14
CA VAL A 201 2.73 0.05 -7.73
C VAL A 201 3.50 0.42 -8.99
N SER A 202 4.77 0.04 -9.07
CA SER A 202 5.74 0.48 -10.08
C SER A 202 5.96 -0.56 -11.15
N ARG A 203 5.70 -0.19 -12.42
CA ARG A 203 6.00 -1.03 -13.58
C ARG A 203 7.50 -1.25 -13.78
N PRO A 204 8.40 -0.25 -13.62
CA PRO A 204 9.84 -0.48 -13.66
C PRO A 204 10.35 -1.49 -12.63
N LEU A 205 9.86 -1.45 -11.39
CA LEU A 205 10.24 -2.43 -10.37
C LEU A 205 9.70 -3.83 -10.70
N PHE A 206 8.46 -3.91 -11.19
CA PHE A 206 7.86 -5.18 -11.65
C PHE A 206 8.66 -5.82 -12.79
N ASN A 207 9.08 -5.03 -13.79
CA ASN A 207 9.90 -5.51 -14.91
C ASN A 207 11.29 -5.99 -14.46
N ARG A 208 11.76 -5.56 -13.28
CA ARG A 208 13.00 -6.02 -12.65
C ARG A 208 12.77 -7.20 -11.69
N ASN A 209 11.59 -7.83 -11.74
CA ASN A 209 11.17 -8.96 -10.90
C ASN A 209 11.19 -8.66 -9.38
N ILE A 210 10.94 -7.42 -9.00
CA ILE A 210 10.76 -7.03 -7.60
C ILE A 210 9.29 -7.18 -7.23
N TYR A 211 9.00 -7.91 -6.15
CA TYR A 211 7.65 -8.10 -5.63
C TYR A 211 7.63 -7.93 -4.10
N PRO A 212 6.64 -7.21 -3.52
CA PRO A 212 5.70 -6.34 -4.24
C PRO A 212 6.39 -5.13 -4.86
N PRO A 213 6.05 -4.75 -6.09
CA PRO A 213 6.75 -3.66 -6.78
C PRO A 213 6.25 -2.28 -6.33
N ILE A 214 6.36 -1.98 -5.04
CA ILE A 214 5.90 -0.72 -4.46
C ILE A 214 6.99 0.34 -4.61
N ASP A 215 6.66 1.44 -5.26
CA ASP A 215 7.52 2.61 -5.41
C ASP A 215 7.44 3.47 -4.14
N VAL A 216 8.50 3.44 -3.36
CA VAL A 216 8.56 4.09 -2.05
C VAL A 216 8.54 5.63 -2.15
N LEU A 217 9.20 6.20 -3.17
CA LEU A 217 9.40 7.66 -3.23
C LEU A 217 8.10 8.44 -3.51
N PRO A 218 7.23 8.07 -4.47
CA PRO A 218 5.97 8.76 -4.67
C PRO A 218 4.88 8.31 -3.69
N SER A 219 5.10 7.23 -2.94
CA SER A 219 4.15 6.72 -1.96
C SER A 219 4.19 7.56 -0.68
N LEU A 220 3.01 7.78 -0.09
CA LEU A 220 2.86 8.63 1.09
C LEU A 220 1.68 8.16 1.94
N SER A 221 1.91 8.01 3.26
CA SER A 221 0.83 7.93 4.26
C SER A 221 0.90 9.17 5.15
N ARG A 222 -0.06 10.09 4.99
CA ARG A 222 -0.09 11.36 5.73
C ARG A 222 -0.28 11.18 7.23
N LEU A 223 -0.89 10.09 7.64
CA LEU A 223 -1.17 9.80 9.05
C LEU A 223 -0.10 8.92 9.71
N MET A 224 0.90 8.43 8.97
CA MET A 224 1.93 7.52 9.44
C MET A 224 2.56 7.95 10.77
N ASN A 225 2.90 9.23 10.91
CA ASN A 225 3.53 9.76 12.14
C ASN A 225 2.69 9.57 13.41
N GLN A 226 1.37 9.38 13.28
CA GLN A 226 0.48 9.10 14.40
C GLN A 226 0.51 7.62 14.81
N GLY A 227 0.99 6.73 13.94
CA GLY A 227 1.01 5.27 14.14
C GLY A 227 2.38 4.67 14.45
N ILE A 228 3.46 5.47 14.46
CA ILE A 228 4.83 4.98 14.61
C ILE A 228 5.55 5.57 15.83
N GLY A 229 6.64 4.92 16.25
CA GLY A 229 7.50 5.37 17.35
C GLY A 229 7.22 4.66 18.67
N LYS A 230 7.81 5.18 19.77
CA LYS A 230 7.75 4.61 21.10
C LYS A 230 6.30 4.38 21.56
N GLY A 231 6.01 3.15 22.00
CA GLY A 231 4.67 2.75 22.44
C GLY A 231 3.68 2.40 21.32
N LYS A 232 4.08 2.51 20.06
CA LYS A 232 3.25 2.17 18.89
C LYS A 232 3.93 1.13 18.00
N THR A 233 5.15 1.43 17.56
CA THR A 233 6.04 0.50 16.88
C THR A 233 7.35 0.40 17.68
N ARG A 234 8.48 0.78 17.11
CA ARG A 234 9.76 0.85 17.81
C ARG A 234 10.28 2.30 17.77
N GLU A 235 11.05 2.72 18.76
CA GLU A 235 11.49 4.12 18.91
C GLU A 235 12.32 4.65 17.74
N ASP A 236 13.04 3.74 17.05
CA ASP A 236 13.88 4.03 15.89
C ASP A 236 13.11 4.09 14.57
N HIS A 237 11.81 3.73 14.53
CA HIS A 237 11.07 3.63 13.29
C HIS A 237 11.08 4.93 12.48
N LYS A 238 10.79 6.07 13.12
CA LYS A 238 10.74 7.36 12.41
C LYS A 238 12.10 7.81 11.89
N PRO A 239 13.19 7.84 12.68
CA PRO A 239 14.52 8.16 12.16
C PRO A 239 14.98 7.17 11.09
N LEU A 240 14.73 5.87 11.26
CA LEU A 240 15.07 4.86 10.25
C LEU A 240 14.33 5.13 8.93
N PHE A 241 13.01 5.35 8.98
CA PHE A 241 12.22 5.71 7.80
C PHE A 241 12.83 6.90 7.05
N ASN A 242 13.11 8.00 7.77
CA ASN A 242 13.67 9.20 7.18
C ASN A 242 15.02 8.95 6.50
N GLN A 243 15.86 8.12 7.11
CA GLN A 243 17.18 7.78 6.57
C GLN A 243 17.05 6.86 5.35
N LEU A 244 16.26 5.81 5.42
CA LEU A 244 16.00 4.91 4.29
C LEU A 244 15.46 5.67 3.07
N TYR A 245 14.48 6.53 3.29
CA TYR A 245 13.89 7.35 2.24
C TYR A 245 14.93 8.27 1.57
N SER A 246 15.72 9.00 2.39
CA SER A 246 16.75 9.92 1.89
C SER A 246 17.85 9.19 1.14
N ALA A 247 18.35 8.08 1.69
CA ALA A 247 19.41 7.29 1.06
C ALA A 247 18.94 6.64 -0.25
N TYR A 248 17.68 6.17 -0.29
CA TYR A 248 17.12 5.58 -1.50
C TYR A 248 16.89 6.62 -2.60
N ALA A 249 16.43 7.83 -2.25
CA ALA A 249 16.30 8.93 -3.20
C ALA A 249 17.67 9.30 -3.81
N GLU A 250 18.71 9.46 -2.98
CA GLU A 250 20.07 9.73 -3.42
C GLU A 250 20.61 8.62 -4.35
N GLY A 251 20.42 7.36 -3.98
CA GLY A 251 20.82 6.22 -4.81
C GLY A 251 20.15 6.18 -6.17
N LEU A 252 18.86 6.54 -6.26
CA LEU A 252 18.15 6.61 -7.55
C LEU A 252 18.61 7.80 -8.40
N GLU A 253 18.91 8.97 -7.81
CA GLU A 253 19.48 10.11 -8.52
C GLU A 253 20.85 9.74 -9.12
N LEU A 254 21.70 9.08 -8.35
CA LEU A 254 23.00 8.59 -8.80
C LEU A 254 22.86 7.55 -9.92
N ARG A 255 21.87 6.65 -9.84
CA ARG A 255 21.56 5.68 -10.90
C ARG A 255 21.18 6.36 -12.21
N GLY A 256 20.46 7.47 -12.15
CA GLY A 256 20.18 8.33 -13.30
C GLY A 256 21.44 9.01 -13.85
N LEU A 257 22.31 9.50 -12.97
CA LEU A 257 23.53 10.21 -13.35
C LEU A 257 24.55 9.29 -14.06
N ILE A 258 24.67 8.03 -13.64
CA ILE A 258 25.57 7.04 -14.28
C ILE A 258 25.31 6.92 -15.79
N ASN A 259 24.07 7.00 -16.22
CA ASN A 259 23.72 6.91 -17.63
C ASN A 259 24.28 8.08 -18.47
N ILE A 260 24.67 9.17 -17.81
CA ILE A 260 25.20 10.39 -18.46
C ILE A 260 26.73 10.46 -18.34
N VAL A 261 27.28 10.23 -17.15
CA VAL A 261 28.72 10.48 -16.88
C VAL A 261 29.56 9.20 -16.79
N GLY A 262 28.94 8.03 -16.75
CA GLY A 262 29.61 6.74 -16.55
C GLY A 262 29.89 6.42 -15.07
N LYS A 263 30.04 5.14 -14.77
CA LYS A 263 30.24 4.63 -13.40
C LYS A 263 31.59 5.06 -12.79
N GLU A 264 32.61 5.28 -13.64
CA GLU A 264 33.96 5.64 -13.23
C GLU A 264 34.09 7.06 -12.65
N ALA A 265 33.07 7.93 -12.94
CA ALA A 265 33.05 9.29 -12.44
C ALA A 265 32.54 9.42 -10.99
N LEU A 266 32.03 8.34 -10.41
CA LEU A 266 31.41 8.36 -9.08
C LEU A 266 32.44 8.25 -7.96
N SER A 267 32.23 9.02 -6.90
CA SER A 267 33.02 8.89 -5.67
C SER A 267 32.73 7.54 -4.96
N LYS A 268 33.63 7.15 -4.05
CA LYS A 268 33.40 5.95 -3.21
C LYS A 268 32.15 6.07 -2.36
N ARG A 269 31.80 7.29 -1.95
CA ARG A 269 30.55 7.58 -1.23
C ARG A 269 29.34 7.29 -2.13
N ASP A 270 29.34 7.80 -3.35
CA ASP A 270 28.23 7.61 -4.29
C ASP A 270 28.03 6.13 -4.63
N GLN A 271 29.10 5.37 -4.77
CA GLN A 271 29.04 3.92 -5.00
C GLN A 271 28.32 3.20 -3.85
N ARG A 272 28.57 3.59 -2.58
CA ARG A 272 27.86 3.00 -1.42
C ARG A 272 26.37 3.30 -1.44
N PHE A 273 25.94 4.50 -1.84
CA PHE A 273 24.52 4.82 -1.96
C PHE A 273 23.85 4.07 -3.11
N LEU A 274 24.56 3.78 -4.18
CA LEU A 274 24.07 2.90 -5.24
C LEU A 274 23.91 1.46 -4.75
N ASP A 275 24.93 0.93 -4.08
CA ASP A 275 24.89 -0.43 -3.52
C ASP A 275 23.79 -0.55 -2.46
N PHE A 276 23.60 0.51 -1.65
CA PHE A 276 22.46 0.60 -0.74
C PHE A 276 21.12 0.54 -1.48
N ALA A 277 20.94 1.30 -2.56
CA ALA A 277 19.67 1.31 -3.29
C ALA A 277 19.35 -0.09 -3.87
N ASP A 278 20.35 -0.79 -4.38
CA ASP A 278 20.21 -2.17 -4.86
C ASP A 278 19.88 -3.15 -3.73
N SER A 279 20.54 -3.02 -2.57
CA SER A 279 20.26 -3.81 -1.38
C SER A 279 18.85 -3.55 -0.83
N PHE A 280 18.47 -2.27 -0.75
CA PHE A 280 17.15 -1.86 -0.30
C PHE A 280 16.03 -2.45 -1.17
N GLU A 281 16.16 -2.38 -2.50
CA GLU A 281 15.18 -2.98 -3.41
C GLU A 281 15.12 -4.51 -3.27
N LYS A 282 16.27 -5.19 -3.14
CA LYS A 282 16.35 -6.66 -3.08
C LYS A 282 15.93 -7.22 -1.73
N ARG A 283 16.24 -6.56 -0.62
CA ARG A 283 16.06 -7.08 0.74
C ARG A 283 14.86 -6.48 1.46
N PHE A 284 14.66 -5.16 1.34
CA PHE A 284 13.59 -4.45 2.03
C PHE A 284 12.29 -4.44 1.21
N VAL A 285 12.36 -3.99 -0.06
CA VAL A 285 11.19 -3.90 -0.94
C VAL A 285 10.74 -5.28 -1.38
N SER A 286 11.69 -6.11 -1.86
CA SER A 286 11.36 -7.45 -2.33
C SER A 286 10.99 -8.37 -1.18
N GLN A 287 9.88 -9.07 -1.35
CA GLN A 287 9.30 -9.97 -0.36
C GLN A 287 8.59 -11.11 -1.07
N ALA A 288 8.71 -12.34 -0.56
CA ALA A 288 8.01 -13.46 -1.16
C ALA A 288 6.48 -13.32 -1.02
N ARG A 289 5.73 -13.87 -1.98
CA ARG A 289 4.24 -13.79 -2.02
C ARG A 289 3.52 -14.39 -0.81
N ASN A 290 4.22 -15.21 -0.03
CA ASN A 290 3.70 -15.80 1.21
C ASN A 290 4.47 -15.36 2.46
N GLU A 291 5.37 -14.39 2.32
CA GLU A 291 6.18 -13.88 3.41
C GLU A 291 5.40 -12.82 4.18
N ASN A 292 5.29 -13.03 5.48
CA ASN A 292 4.64 -12.13 6.41
C ASN A 292 5.69 -11.58 7.37
N ARG A 293 6.12 -10.34 7.18
CA ARG A 293 7.12 -9.69 8.04
C ARG A 293 6.45 -8.92 9.17
N THR A 294 6.94 -9.12 10.37
CA THR A 294 6.56 -8.24 11.49
C THR A 294 7.19 -6.87 11.32
N ILE A 295 6.68 -5.88 12.05
CA ILE A 295 7.29 -4.54 12.01
C ILE A 295 8.71 -4.56 12.54
N GLU A 296 9.01 -5.39 13.55
CA GLU A 296 10.35 -5.58 14.10
C GLU A 296 11.30 -6.11 13.03
N GLN A 297 10.92 -7.19 12.34
CA GLN A 297 11.71 -7.75 11.23
C GLN A 297 11.91 -6.73 10.11
N THR A 298 10.87 -5.97 9.78
CA THR A 298 10.94 -4.90 8.78
C THR A 298 11.97 -3.83 9.17
N LEU A 299 11.95 -3.37 10.42
CA LEU A 299 12.90 -2.36 10.89
C LEU A 299 14.33 -2.92 10.95
N ASP A 300 14.50 -4.18 11.34
CA ASP A 300 15.82 -4.83 11.38
C ASP A 300 16.40 -4.97 9.97
N ILE A 301 15.61 -5.39 8.98
CA ILE A 301 16.04 -5.42 7.56
C ILE A 301 16.41 -4.01 7.09
N GLY A 302 15.68 -2.98 7.49
CA GLY A 302 16.02 -1.59 7.19
C GLY A 302 17.40 -1.19 7.73
N TRP A 303 17.72 -1.56 8.96
CA TRP A 303 19.06 -1.34 9.54
C TRP A 303 20.16 -2.15 8.84
N GLU A 304 19.87 -3.40 8.50
CA GLU A 304 20.81 -4.22 7.72
C GLU A 304 21.12 -3.60 6.34
N CYS A 305 20.15 -3.00 5.68
CA CYS A 305 20.41 -2.26 4.44
C CYS A 305 21.30 -1.04 4.66
N LEU A 306 21.16 -0.34 5.79
CA LEU A 306 21.97 0.83 6.12
C LEU A 306 23.40 0.49 6.61
N SER A 307 23.69 -0.77 6.97
CA SER A 307 24.99 -1.18 7.52
C SER A 307 26.18 -0.89 6.59
N THR A 308 25.91 -0.81 5.28
CA THR A 308 26.91 -0.48 4.24
C THR A 308 27.24 1.01 4.17
N ILE A 309 26.42 1.88 4.78
CA ILE A 309 26.62 3.33 4.81
C ILE A 309 27.32 3.71 6.13
N PRO A 310 28.42 4.47 6.11
CA PRO A 310 29.07 4.95 7.32
C PRO A 310 28.16 5.83 8.18
N GLU A 311 28.34 5.81 9.50
CA GLU A 311 27.58 6.61 10.46
C GLU A 311 27.59 8.11 10.14
N ASP A 312 28.72 8.63 9.68
CA ASP A 312 28.87 10.05 9.31
C ASP A 312 27.93 10.48 8.17
N ASP A 313 27.50 9.54 7.33
CA ASP A 313 26.56 9.77 6.22
C ASP A 313 25.09 9.54 6.63
N LEU A 314 24.82 9.04 7.86
CA LEU A 314 23.48 8.77 8.38
C LEU A 314 22.87 9.97 9.13
N SER A 315 22.89 11.13 8.51
CA SER A 315 22.55 12.43 9.13
C SER A 315 21.10 12.59 9.61
N ARG A 316 20.21 11.67 9.22
CA ARG A 316 18.77 11.69 9.60
C ARG A 316 18.49 10.91 10.88
N VAL A 317 19.50 10.24 11.45
CA VAL A 317 19.35 9.40 12.63
C VAL A 317 20.11 10.03 13.80
N PRO A 318 19.46 10.21 14.98
CA PRO A 318 20.15 10.68 16.19
C PRO A 318 21.22 9.69 16.68
N ASP A 319 22.31 10.20 17.25
CA ASP A 319 23.45 9.40 17.72
C ASP A 319 23.08 8.29 18.71
N ASN A 320 22.13 8.56 19.61
CA ASN A 320 21.67 7.55 20.58
C ASN A 320 20.96 6.38 19.92
N ILE A 321 20.29 6.60 18.79
CA ILE A 321 19.64 5.56 17.98
C ILE A 321 20.68 4.81 17.17
N LEU A 322 21.65 5.51 16.54
CA LEU A 322 22.75 4.88 15.80
C LEU A 322 23.51 3.90 16.70
N LYS A 323 23.97 4.32 17.88
CA LYS A 323 24.67 3.47 18.82
C LYS A 323 23.91 2.22 19.27
N LYS A 324 22.59 2.27 19.21
CA LYS A 324 21.74 1.16 19.65
C LYS A 324 21.38 0.16 18.55
N TYR A 325 21.18 0.64 17.34
CA TYR A 325 20.61 -0.15 16.27
C TYR A 325 21.51 -0.33 15.04
N HIS A 326 22.43 0.61 14.76
CA HIS A 326 23.35 0.50 13.64
C HIS A 326 24.47 -0.49 13.96
N ARG A 327 24.60 -1.55 13.17
CA ARG A 327 25.70 -2.53 13.25
C ARG A 327 26.51 -2.38 11.98
N ARG A 328 27.78 -1.97 12.10
CA ARG A 328 28.72 -2.04 10.97
C ARG A 328 28.91 -3.50 10.58
N GLU A 329 28.78 -3.82 9.30
CA GLU A 329 29.47 -5.00 8.76
C GLU A 329 30.97 -4.68 8.85
N GLU A 330 31.72 -5.41 9.68
CA GLU A 330 33.16 -5.36 9.61
C GLU A 330 33.57 -5.78 8.20
N PRO A 331 34.42 -5.01 7.48
CA PRO A 331 34.92 -5.46 6.20
C PRO A 331 35.62 -6.79 6.44
N ASP A 332 35.23 -7.82 5.69
CA ASP A 332 35.90 -9.12 5.68
C ASP A 332 37.42 -8.87 5.59
N SER A 333 38.13 -9.17 6.67
CA SER A 333 39.57 -9.16 6.72
C SER A 333 40.05 -10.38 5.95
N GLY A 334 40.05 -10.26 4.62
CA GLY A 334 40.60 -11.23 3.69
C GLY A 334 41.94 -10.75 3.14
#